data_9b140a4ffd75a9ed99114f8961374815
#
_entry.id   9b140a4ffd75a9ed99114f8961374815
#
_cell.length_a   1.000
_cell.length_b   1.000
_cell.length_c   1.000
_cell.angle_alpha   90.00
_cell.angle_beta   90.00
_cell.angle_gamma   90.00
#
_symmetry.space_group_name_H-M   'P 1'
#
loop_
_entity.id
_entity.type
_entity.pdbx_description
1 polymer ?
#
loop_
_entity_poly.entity_id
_entity_poly.type
_entity_poly.pdbx_seq_one_letter_code
_entity_poly.pdbx_strand_id
1 'polypeptide(L)'
;MASIFDSLKIKNIELRNRIVLPPLVRFSIVGLDGYVKDVLRGEVGFVIVEATAVSEDGKLRENQLGIWNDSFISGLKRIADKCHEYNVPVLIQIHHAGFKEGIKDVDKSILDEILEKFKSAFKRAKLAGFDGIEIHGAHTYLISQLNSRLWNTRDDEYGGSFEKRMYFSRRLIEETRELFDDNFILGYRMGGNEPELSDGIEIAKYLESLGIDLIHVSSGVPDPKYTRKEKIDVPKDFPLDWVIYMGTEIKKHVNIPVIGVRNIKKEKQASWLVENNLLDLVAVGRAMIARPNWVNVARKEYIARNGIKNS
;
A
#
# COMPACT_ATOMS: atom_id res chain seq x y z
N MET A 1 -8.54 11.62 -21.74
CA MET A 1 -7.44 11.15 -20.84
C MET A 1 -7.86 11.49 -19.41
N ALA A 2 -7.65 10.59 -18.48
CA ALA A 2 -7.99 10.85 -17.07
C ALA A 2 -6.99 11.86 -16.46
N SER A 3 -7.49 12.75 -15.58
CA SER A 3 -6.68 13.66 -14.78
C SER A 3 -6.42 13.08 -13.39
N ILE A 4 -5.36 13.54 -12.71
CA ILE A 4 -5.15 13.23 -11.29
C ILE A 4 -6.27 13.79 -10.39
N PHE A 5 -7.08 14.71 -10.90
CA PHE A 5 -8.20 15.34 -10.17
C PHE A 5 -9.55 14.71 -10.51
N ASP A 6 -9.61 13.76 -11.44
CA ASP A 6 -10.82 13.00 -11.72
C ASP A 6 -11.09 11.98 -10.62
N SER A 7 -12.36 11.75 -10.33
CA SER A 7 -12.74 10.69 -9.39
C SER A 7 -12.36 9.30 -9.91
N LEU A 8 -12.25 8.37 -8.99
CA LEU A 8 -12.08 6.94 -9.28
C LEU A 8 -12.94 6.14 -8.30
N LYS A 9 -13.68 5.18 -8.83
CA LYS A 9 -14.48 4.26 -8.02
C LYS A 9 -13.77 2.94 -7.86
N ILE A 10 -13.62 2.46 -6.62
CA ILE A 10 -13.15 1.12 -6.27
C ILE A 10 -14.28 0.46 -5.49
N LYS A 11 -14.89 -0.61 -6.02
CA LYS A 11 -16.16 -1.13 -5.51
C LYS A 11 -17.20 0.00 -5.38
N ASN A 12 -17.86 0.15 -4.25
CA ASN A 12 -18.81 1.24 -4.00
C ASN A 12 -18.16 2.50 -3.44
N ILE A 13 -16.84 2.50 -3.20
CA ILE A 13 -16.14 3.62 -2.60
C ILE A 13 -15.63 4.56 -3.69
N GLU A 14 -16.05 5.82 -3.65
CA GLU A 14 -15.64 6.84 -4.60
C GLU A 14 -14.52 7.72 -4.01
N LEU A 15 -13.42 7.77 -4.72
CA LEU A 15 -12.28 8.65 -4.44
C LEU A 15 -12.48 9.94 -5.23
N ARG A 16 -12.45 11.11 -4.55
CA ARG A 16 -12.64 12.44 -5.18
C ARG A 16 -11.55 12.84 -6.18
N ASN A 17 -10.38 12.22 -6.08
CA ASN A 17 -9.25 12.38 -7.00
C ASN A 17 -8.31 11.18 -6.86
N ARG A 18 -7.26 11.13 -7.71
CA ARG A 18 -6.33 10.00 -7.82
C ARG A 18 -5.07 10.15 -6.98
N ILE A 19 -5.08 11.03 -5.98
CA ILE A 19 -3.92 11.35 -5.14
C ILE A 19 -4.08 10.67 -3.79
N VAL A 20 -3.08 9.88 -3.39
CA VAL A 20 -3.09 9.04 -2.18
C VAL A 20 -2.07 9.56 -1.17
N LEU A 21 -2.46 9.67 0.10
CA LEU A 21 -1.52 9.71 1.20
C LEU A 21 -1.09 8.28 1.54
N PRO A 22 0.16 7.87 1.22
CA PRO A 22 0.62 6.50 1.50
C PRO A 22 0.86 6.27 2.98
N PRO A 23 0.96 5.00 3.42
CA PRO A 23 1.30 4.66 4.80
C PRO A 23 2.72 5.13 5.13
N LEU A 24 2.83 6.06 6.07
CA LEU A 24 4.07 6.68 6.52
C LEU A 24 4.19 6.50 8.03
N VAL A 25 5.00 5.54 8.46
CA VAL A 25 5.25 5.30 9.89
C VAL A 25 6.01 6.47 10.47
N ARG A 26 5.37 7.23 11.34
CA ARG A 26 5.96 8.41 11.98
C ARG A 26 6.42 8.18 13.41
N PHE A 27 6.07 7.05 14.02
CA PHE A 27 6.40 6.69 15.41
C PHE A 27 6.06 7.77 16.45
N SER A 28 5.14 8.67 16.14
CA SER A 28 4.73 9.74 17.05
C SER A 28 3.21 9.82 17.07
N ILE A 29 2.65 9.55 18.22
CA ILE A 29 1.23 9.68 18.54
C ILE A 29 0.75 11.15 18.42
N VAL A 30 1.66 12.09 18.39
CA VAL A 30 1.40 13.54 18.45
C VAL A 30 0.82 14.14 17.16
N GLY A 31 0.56 13.36 16.14
CA GLY A 31 0.33 13.91 14.81
C GLY A 31 -1.05 13.77 14.20
N LEU A 32 -1.97 12.99 14.79
CA LEU A 32 -3.29 12.78 14.16
C LEU A 32 -4.13 14.06 14.11
N ASP A 33 -4.08 14.88 15.14
CA ASP A 33 -4.86 16.13 15.18
C ASP A 33 -4.24 17.28 14.35
N GLY A 34 -2.92 17.26 14.11
CA GLY A 34 -2.24 18.28 13.31
C GLY A 34 -2.06 17.89 11.85
N TYR A 35 -1.14 16.97 11.60
CA TYR A 35 -0.69 16.66 10.23
C TYR A 35 -1.77 16.02 9.35
N VAL A 36 -2.48 15.01 9.85
CA VAL A 36 -3.54 14.34 9.06
C VAL A 36 -4.67 15.33 8.76
N LYS A 37 -5.06 16.15 9.73
CA LYS A 37 -6.06 17.20 9.56
C LYS A 37 -5.67 18.19 8.46
N ASP A 38 -4.41 18.61 8.41
CA ASP A 38 -3.95 19.55 7.39
C ASP A 38 -3.91 18.93 5.99
N VAL A 39 -3.53 17.65 5.88
CA VAL A 39 -3.61 16.89 4.62
C VAL A 39 -5.05 16.68 4.18
N LEU A 40 -5.95 16.37 5.11
CA LEU A 40 -7.38 16.20 4.83
C LEU A 40 -8.00 17.53 4.34
N ARG A 41 -7.65 18.66 4.98
CA ARG A 41 -8.04 20.01 4.50
C ARG A 41 -7.46 20.32 3.13
N GLY A 42 -6.32 19.72 2.78
CA GLY A 42 -5.70 19.80 1.47
C GLY A 42 -6.41 19.01 0.38
N GLU A 43 -7.54 18.36 0.67
CA GLU A 43 -8.39 17.62 -0.27
C GLU A 43 -7.75 16.39 -0.89
N VAL A 44 -6.93 15.65 -0.15
CA VAL A 44 -6.43 14.34 -0.60
C VAL A 44 -7.59 13.40 -0.95
N GLY A 45 -7.42 12.60 -2.01
CA GLY A 45 -8.48 11.69 -2.48
C GLY A 45 -8.63 10.44 -1.66
N PHE A 46 -7.53 9.96 -1.06
CA PHE A 46 -7.47 8.68 -0.38
C PHE A 46 -6.36 8.65 0.66
N VAL A 47 -6.59 8.02 1.80
CA VAL A 47 -5.60 7.86 2.87
C VAL A 47 -5.36 6.38 3.15
N ILE A 48 -4.10 6.00 3.29
CA ILE A 48 -3.71 4.70 3.83
C ILE A 48 -2.92 4.97 5.12
N VAL A 49 -3.50 4.57 6.25
CA VAL A 49 -2.90 4.73 7.58
C VAL A 49 -1.63 3.89 7.68
N GLU A 50 -0.65 4.38 8.42
CA GLU A 50 0.67 3.76 8.60
C GLU A 50 0.61 2.28 8.98
N ALA A 51 1.73 1.57 8.74
CA ALA A 51 1.90 0.16 9.09
C ALA A 51 1.54 -0.08 10.57
N THR A 52 0.46 -0.84 10.78
CA THR A 52 -0.14 -1.11 12.08
C THR A 52 0.10 -2.58 12.44
N ALA A 53 0.81 -2.84 13.53
CA ALA A 53 1.28 -4.17 13.89
C ALA A 53 0.16 -5.10 14.36
N VAL A 54 0.17 -6.36 13.90
CA VAL A 54 -0.80 -7.41 14.29
C VAL A 54 -0.44 -8.09 15.61
N SER A 55 0.76 -7.83 16.12
CA SER A 55 1.25 -8.35 17.40
C SER A 55 2.32 -7.43 17.98
N GLU A 56 2.59 -7.55 19.27
CA GLU A 56 3.59 -6.73 19.94
C GLU A 56 5.01 -7.02 19.46
N ASP A 57 5.32 -8.29 19.23
CA ASP A 57 6.59 -8.77 18.68
C ASP A 57 6.73 -8.49 17.17
N GLY A 58 5.63 -8.23 16.47
CA GLY A 58 5.60 -7.85 15.06
C GLY A 58 5.81 -6.36 14.79
N LYS A 59 6.08 -5.54 15.82
CA LYS A 59 6.37 -4.11 15.67
C LYS A 59 7.75 -3.88 15.05
N LEU A 60 7.87 -2.80 14.28
CA LEU A 60 9.16 -2.25 13.83
C LEU A 60 9.88 -1.51 14.96
N ARG A 61 9.10 -0.80 15.79
CA ARG A 61 9.58 0.02 16.92
C ARG A 61 8.50 0.12 17.99
N GLU A 62 8.92 0.46 19.20
CA GLU A 62 8.06 0.56 20.39
C GLU A 62 6.79 1.41 20.17
N ASN A 63 6.93 2.58 19.53
CA ASN A 63 5.83 3.53 19.34
C ASN A 63 5.00 3.30 18.05
N GLN A 64 5.10 2.13 17.42
CA GLN A 64 4.27 1.81 16.26
C GLN A 64 2.83 1.55 16.67
N LEU A 65 1.87 1.96 15.81
CA LEU A 65 0.47 1.61 15.96
C LEU A 65 0.28 0.09 16.03
N GLY A 66 -0.66 -0.34 16.85
CA GLY A 66 -1.04 -1.74 17.01
C GLY A 66 -2.52 -1.98 16.76
N ILE A 67 -2.85 -3.24 16.44
CA ILE A 67 -4.24 -3.70 16.24
C ILE A 67 -4.44 -5.13 16.79
N TRP A 68 -3.54 -5.60 17.63
CA TRP A 68 -3.58 -6.98 18.16
C TRP A 68 -4.58 -7.20 19.33
N ASN A 69 -5.19 -6.14 19.85
CA ASN A 69 -6.14 -6.21 20.96
C ASN A 69 -7.35 -5.31 20.70
N ASP A 70 -8.53 -5.67 21.17
CA ASP A 70 -9.77 -4.92 20.99
C ASP A 70 -9.74 -3.53 21.63
N SER A 71 -8.89 -3.31 22.64
CA SER A 71 -8.68 -2.00 23.25
C SER A 71 -8.15 -0.94 22.27
N PHE A 72 -7.54 -1.34 21.16
CA PHE A 72 -7.09 -0.41 20.11
C PHE A 72 -8.23 0.10 19.23
N ILE A 73 -9.38 -0.61 19.16
CA ILE A 73 -10.47 -0.28 18.22
C ILE A 73 -10.94 1.17 18.41
N SER A 74 -11.13 1.62 19.64
CA SER A 74 -11.62 2.98 19.91
C SER A 74 -10.64 4.07 19.45
N GLY A 75 -9.34 3.86 19.63
CA GLY A 75 -8.30 4.76 19.13
C GLY A 75 -8.21 4.79 17.62
N LEU A 76 -8.26 3.61 16.99
CA LEU A 76 -8.24 3.46 15.53
C LEU A 76 -9.50 4.04 14.89
N LYS A 77 -10.67 3.87 15.53
CA LYS A 77 -11.93 4.48 15.09
C LYS A 77 -11.84 6.00 14.97
N ARG A 78 -11.19 6.66 15.94
CA ARG A 78 -10.98 8.13 15.88
C ARG A 78 -10.22 8.57 14.63
N ILE A 79 -9.32 7.70 14.09
CA ILE A 79 -8.59 7.98 12.85
C ILE A 79 -9.55 7.89 11.66
N ALA A 80 -10.33 6.82 11.59
CA ALA A 80 -11.31 6.62 10.52
C ALA A 80 -12.36 7.75 10.53
N ASP A 81 -12.97 8.02 11.68
CA ASP A 81 -13.95 9.10 11.85
C ASP A 81 -13.37 10.45 11.38
N LYS A 82 -12.11 10.75 11.72
CA LYS A 82 -11.46 11.99 11.29
C LYS A 82 -11.30 12.09 9.77
N CYS A 83 -11.01 11.02 9.08
CA CYS A 83 -10.98 11.02 7.61
C CYS A 83 -12.38 11.22 7.03
N HIS A 84 -13.38 10.54 7.60
CA HIS A 84 -14.77 10.64 7.17
C HIS A 84 -15.38 12.03 7.39
N GLU A 85 -14.98 12.78 8.45
CA GLU A 85 -15.38 14.19 8.64
C GLU A 85 -15.03 15.08 7.41
N TYR A 86 -14.01 14.68 6.65
CA TYR A 86 -13.59 15.36 5.42
C TYR A 86 -14.06 14.65 4.13
N ASN A 87 -14.92 13.64 4.26
CA ASN A 87 -15.35 12.76 3.17
C ASN A 87 -14.17 12.13 2.41
N VAL A 88 -13.13 11.70 3.12
CA VAL A 88 -11.96 11.01 2.56
C VAL A 88 -12.00 9.55 2.95
N PRO A 89 -12.09 8.63 1.98
CA PRO A 89 -11.96 7.20 2.25
C PRO A 89 -10.59 6.85 2.85
N VAL A 90 -10.58 5.87 3.77
CA VAL A 90 -9.39 5.53 4.52
C VAL A 90 -9.20 4.01 4.69
N LEU A 91 -8.05 3.51 4.30
CA LEU A 91 -7.56 2.17 4.62
C LEU A 91 -6.57 2.22 5.78
N ILE A 92 -6.38 1.06 6.43
CA ILE A 92 -5.31 0.87 7.40
C ILE A 92 -4.35 -0.22 6.90
N GLN A 93 -3.03 0.06 6.93
CA GLN A 93 -2.04 -0.93 6.51
C GLN A 93 -1.77 -1.91 7.66
N ILE A 94 -2.00 -3.20 7.41
CA ILE A 94 -1.83 -4.28 8.38
C ILE A 94 -0.46 -4.94 8.19
N HIS A 95 0.29 -5.08 9.27
CA HIS A 95 1.74 -5.30 9.22
C HIS A 95 2.25 -6.26 10.29
N HIS A 96 3.31 -7.00 9.94
CA HIS A 96 4.23 -7.69 10.83
C HIS A 96 5.65 -7.53 10.30
N ALA A 97 6.59 -7.11 11.15
CA ALA A 97 7.96 -6.78 10.76
C ALA A 97 8.75 -7.96 10.16
N GLY A 98 8.30 -9.20 10.45
CA GLY A 98 9.03 -10.40 10.06
C GLY A 98 10.16 -10.74 11.02
N PHE A 99 11.11 -11.52 10.54
CA PHE A 99 12.20 -12.05 11.34
C PHE A 99 13.54 -11.53 10.80
N LYS A 100 14.40 -11.04 11.70
CA LYS A 100 15.71 -10.47 11.32
C LYS A 100 16.62 -11.50 10.68
N GLU A 101 16.60 -12.72 11.20
CA GLU A 101 17.38 -13.85 10.70
C GLU A 101 16.75 -14.52 9.47
N GLY A 102 15.63 -13.97 8.96
CA GLY A 102 14.83 -14.55 7.89
C GLY A 102 13.84 -15.58 8.41
N ILE A 103 13.14 -16.24 7.47
CA ILE A 103 12.01 -17.12 7.80
C ILE A 103 12.33 -18.63 7.68
N LYS A 104 13.56 -18.99 7.28
CA LYS A 104 13.92 -20.39 6.98
C LYS A 104 13.63 -21.32 8.13
N ASP A 105 14.10 -20.96 9.33
CA ASP A 105 14.04 -21.81 10.52
C ASP A 105 12.88 -21.45 11.46
N VAL A 106 11.95 -20.60 11.02
CA VAL A 106 10.76 -20.26 11.78
C VAL A 106 9.79 -21.45 11.77
N ASP A 107 9.37 -21.88 12.96
CA ASP A 107 8.41 -22.96 13.08
C ASP A 107 7.11 -22.61 12.35
N LYS A 108 6.55 -23.58 11.65
CA LYS A 108 5.29 -23.44 10.92
C LYS A 108 4.15 -22.98 11.82
N SER A 109 4.07 -23.50 13.05
CA SER A 109 3.05 -23.12 14.02
C SER A 109 3.07 -21.62 14.35
N ILE A 110 4.27 -21.01 14.36
CA ILE A 110 4.43 -19.56 14.54
C ILE A 110 3.84 -18.80 13.35
N LEU A 111 4.07 -19.27 12.11
CA LEU A 111 3.49 -18.65 10.91
C LEU A 111 1.96 -18.77 10.91
N ASP A 112 1.42 -19.94 11.30
CA ASP A 112 -0.03 -20.16 11.45
C ASP A 112 -0.62 -19.25 12.54
N GLU A 113 0.04 -19.08 13.68
CA GLU A 113 -0.38 -18.16 14.73
C GLU A 113 -0.39 -16.69 14.24
N ILE A 114 0.63 -16.27 13.52
CA ILE A 114 0.68 -14.93 12.94
C ILE A 114 -0.43 -14.73 11.91
N LEU A 115 -0.77 -15.75 11.12
CA LEU A 115 -1.91 -15.70 10.19
C LEU A 115 -3.21 -15.39 10.94
N GLU A 116 -3.47 -16.06 12.08
CA GLU A 116 -4.66 -15.80 12.90
C GLU A 116 -4.66 -14.37 13.49
N LYS A 117 -3.47 -13.84 13.83
CA LYS A 117 -3.33 -12.44 14.28
C LYS A 117 -3.71 -11.46 13.16
N PHE A 118 -3.30 -11.71 11.91
CA PHE A 118 -3.73 -10.92 10.74
C PHE A 118 -5.24 -10.97 10.53
N LYS A 119 -5.84 -12.16 10.57
CA LYS A 119 -7.30 -12.34 10.42
C LYS A 119 -8.08 -11.57 11.50
N SER A 120 -7.60 -11.63 12.73
CA SER A 120 -8.17 -10.87 13.85
C SER A 120 -8.00 -9.35 13.67
N ALA A 121 -6.87 -8.91 13.12
CA ALA A 121 -6.61 -7.50 12.80
C ALA A 121 -7.56 -6.98 11.72
N PHE A 122 -7.87 -7.77 10.70
CA PHE A 122 -8.83 -7.39 9.65
C PHE A 122 -10.24 -7.15 10.22
N LYS A 123 -10.70 -8.04 11.12
CA LYS A 123 -11.98 -7.86 11.82
C LYS A 123 -12.00 -6.56 12.64
N ARG A 124 -10.92 -6.28 13.39
CA ARG A 124 -10.79 -5.03 14.15
C ARG A 124 -10.76 -3.79 13.30
N ALA A 125 -10.09 -3.83 12.13
CA ALA A 125 -10.10 -2.73 11.17
C ALA A 125 -11.52 -2.40 10.68
N LYS A 126 -12.32 -3.43 10.35
CA LYS A 126 -13.72 -3.27 9.97
C LYS A 126 -14.56 -2.72 11.12
N LEU A 127 -14.40 -3.22 12.35
CA LEU A 127 -15.06 -2.71 13.55
C LEU A 127 -14.68 -1.26 13.89
N ALA A 128 -13.45 -0.87 13.60
CA ALA A 128 -12.97 0.51 13.77
C ALA A 128 -13.50 1.47 12.69
N GLY A 129 -14.25 0.98 11.70
CA GLY A 129 -14.91 1.80 10.69
C GLY A 129 -14.02 2.24 9.54
N PHE A 130 -12.90 1.56 9.27
CA PHE A 130 -12.12 1.78 8.05
C PHE A 130 -12.89 1.31 6.82
N ASP A 131 -12.64 1.94 5.67
CA ASP A 131 -13.22 1.56 4.36
C ASP A 131 -12.48 0.40 3.70
N GLY A 132 -11.49 -0.16 4.37
CA GLY A 132 -10.72 -1.30 3.92
C GLY A 132 -9.40 -1.45 4.64
N ILE A 133 -8.61 -2.41 4.17
CA ILE A 133 -7.25 -2.66 4.63
C ILE A 133 -6.27 -2.68 3.47
N GLU A 134 -5.00 -2.44 3.78
CA GLU A 134 -3.88 -2.74 2.88
C GLU A 134 -2.98 -3.77 3.55
N ILE A 135 -2.83 -4.95 2.95
CA ILE A 135 -1.86 -5.97 3.40
C ILE A 135 -0.45 -5.49 3.07
N HIS A 136 0.44 -5.48 4.06
CA HIS A 136 1.83 -5.07 3.85
C HIS A 136 2.71 -6.23 3.39
N GLY A 137 2.84 -6.43 2.10
CA GLY A 137 3.64 -7.48 1.45
C GLY A 137 4.88 -6.93 0.71
N ALA A 138 5.53 -5.90 1.24
CA ALA A 138 6.71 -5.26 0.64
C ALA A 138 7.85 -5.06 1.67
N HIS A 139 8.98 -4.51 1.24
CA HIS A 139 10.08 -4.01 2.08
C HIS A 139 10.77 -5.07 2.95
N THR A 140 10.74 -6.34 2.53
CA THR A 140 11.29 -7.49 3.28
C THR A 140 10.69 -7.70 4.68
N TYR A 141 9.49 -7.19 4.92
CA TYR A 141 8.73 -7.60 6.10
C TYR A 141 8.13 -9.00 5.91
N LEU A 142 7.46 -9.55 6.92
CA LEU A 142 7.07 -10.97 6.96
C LEU A 142 6.51 -11.49 5.63
N ILE A 143 5.50 -10.84 5.08
CA ILE A 143 4.82 -11.32 3.87
C ILE A 143 5.73 -11.18 2.64
N SER A 144 6.54 -10.12 2.54
CA SER A 144 7.57 -10.00 1.49
C SER A 144 8.64 -11.07 1.65
N GLN A 145 9.07 -11.38 2.88
CA GLN A 145 10.01 -12.48 3.15
C GLN A 145 9.45 -13.84 2.66
N LEU A 146 8.15 -14.07 2.89
CA LEU A 146 7.48 -15.31 2.44
C LEU A 146 7.33 -15.37 0.92
N ASN A 147 6.96 -14.27 0.27
CA ASN A 147 6.72 -14.23 -1.17
C ASN A 147 8.01 -14.31 -2.00
N SER A 148 9.12 -13.76 -1.49
CA SER A 148 10.37 -13.62 -2.24
C SER A 148 11.10 -14.95 -2.40
N ARG A 149 11.43 -15.33 -3.64
CA ARG A 149 12.29 -16.49 -3.91
C ARG A 149 13.75 -16.32 -3.46
N LEU A 150 14.14 -15.08 -3.13
CA LEU A 150 15.49 -14.82 -2.58
C LEU A 150 15.54 -15.05 -1.06
N TRP A 151 14.51 -14.56 -0.34
CA TRP A 151 14.45 -14.63 1.12
C TRP A 151 13.82 -15.91 1.62
N ASN A 152 12.89 -16.48 0.88
CA ASN A 152 12.20 -17.70 1.25
C ASN A 152 12.95 -18.94 0.73
N THR A 153 13.81 -19.47 1.56
CA THR A 153 14.57 -20.70 1.30
C THR A 153 14.00 -21.92 2.03
N ARG A 154 12.71 -21.87 2.42
CA ARG A 154 11.98 -22.99 3.03
C ARG A 154 11.69 -24.07 2.01
N ASP A 155 11.52 -25.31 2.47
CA ASP A 155 11.19 -26.50 1.67
C ASP A 155 9.84 -27.15 2.07
N ASP A 156 9.09 -26.50 3.00
CA ASP A 156 7.76 -26.91 3.46
C ASP A 156 6.61 -26.27 2.62
N GLU A 157 5.37 -26.25 3.15
CA GLU A 157 4.23 -25.66 2.47
C GLU A 157 4.27 -24.14 2.33
N TYR A 158 5.15 -23.45 3.08
CA TYR A 158 5.35 -22.00 3.01
C TYR A 158 6.51 -21.59 2.10
N GLY A 159 7.23 -22.52 1.45
CA GLY A 159 8.39 -22.22 0.62
C GLY A 159 8.65 -23.19 -0.54
N GLY A 160 9.62 -22.86 -1.38
CA GLY A 160 9.97 -23.60 -2.59
C GLY A 160 9.26 -23.06 -3.84
N SER A 161 8.18 -23.69 -4.32
CA SER A 161 7.47 -23.22 -5.52
C SER A 161 6.79 -21.86 -5.30
N PHE A 162 6.41 -21.21 -6.39
CA PHE A 162 5.69 -19.95 -6.35
C PHE A 162 4.42 -20.04 -5.50
N GLU A 163 3.58 -21.05 -5.73
CA GLU A 163 2.32 -21.26 -5.03
C GLU A 163 2.53 -21.46 -3.52
N LYS A 164 3.60 -22.14 -3.14
CA LYS A 164 3.95 -22.34 -1.73
C LYS A 164 4.45 -21.06 -1.08
N ARG A 165 5.26 -20.25 -1.77
CA ARG A 165 5.66 -18.95 -1.26
C ARG A 165 4.48 -18.00 -1.10
N MET A 166 3.47 -18.10 -1.97
CA MET A 166 2.24 -17.33 -1.88
C MET A 166 1.20 -17.92 -0.92
N TYR A 167 1.47 -19.08 -0.31
CA TYR A 167 0.51 -19.83 0.51
C TYR A 167 -0.05 -19.00 1.69
N PHE A 168 0.82 -18.26 2.39
CA PHE A 168 0.38 -17.38 3.48
C PHE A 168 -0.58 -16.29 2.99
N SER A 169 -0.19 -15.57 1.92
CA SER A 169 -1.04 -14.52 1.33
C SER A 169 -2.36 -15.09 0.82
N ARG A 170 -2.33 -16.25 0.17
CA ARG A 170 -3.53 -16.94 -0.32
C ARG A 170 -4.48 -17.30 0.82
N ARG A 171 -3.98 -17.99 1.84
CA ARG A 171 -4.78 -18.37 3.02
C ARG A 171 -5.39 -17.14 3.68
N LEU A 172 -4.58 -16.10 3.89
CA LEU A 172 -5.05 -14.86 4.52
C LEU A 172 -6.23 -14.25 3.74
N ILE A 173 -6.15 -14.19 2.42
CA ILE A 173 -7.19 -13.64 1.56
C ILE A 173 -8.43 -14.55 1.54
N GLU A 174 -8.25 -15.85 1.31
CA GLU A 174 -9.35 -16.82 1.19
C GLU A 174 -10.10 -17.01 2.51
N GLU A 175 -9.38 -17.11 3.63
CA GLU A 175 -9.96 -17.36 4.97
C GLU A 175 -10.61 -16.11 5.59
N THR A 176 -10.45 -14.94 4.98
CA THR A 176 -11.09 -13.69 5.43
C THR A 176 -12.04 -13.09 4.40
N ARG A 177 -12.35 -13.82 3.34
CA ARG A 177 -13.12 -13.33 2.19
C ARG A 177 -14.47 -12.73 2.59
N GLU A 178 -15.14 -13.29 3.57
CA GLU A 178 -16.43 -12.79 4.05
C GLU A 178 -16.41 -11.38 4.65
N LEU A 179 -15.23 -10.86 4.96
CA LEU A 179 -15.06 -9.49 5.45
C LEU A 179 -15.12 -8.43 4.33
N PHE A 180 -14.85 -8.83 3.07
CA PHE A 180 -14.64 -7.94 1.93
C PHE A 180 -15.88 -7.86 1.03
N ASP A 181 -16.91 -7.17 1.53
CA ASP A 181 -18.08 -6.78 0.76
C ASP A 181 -17.78 -5.59 -0.18
N ASP A 182 -18.83 -5.12 -0.89
CA ASP A 182 -18.68 -4.01 -1.84
C ASP A 182 -18.34 -2.66 -1.21
N ASN A 183 -18.39 -2.55 0.11
CA ASN A 183 -18.07 -1.34 0.87
C ASN A 183 -16.77 -1.45 1.68
N PHE A 184 -15.99 -2.53 1.45
CA PHE A 184 -14.73 -2.75 2.17
C PHE A 184 -13.63 -3.21 1.20
N ILE A 185 -12.64 -2.36 0.95
CA ILE A 185 -11.56 -2.58 -0.02
C ILE A 185 -10.50 -3.52 0.58
N LEU A 186 -10.09 -4.51 -0.20
CA LEU A 186 -8.91 -5.32 0.07
C LEU A 186 -7.74 -4.85 -0.81
N GLY A 187 -6.90 -3.99 -0.25
CA GLY A 187 -5.66 -3.54 -0.87
C GLY A 187 -4.46 -4.43 -0.53
N TYR A 188 -3.46 -4.43 -1.39
CA TYR A 188 -2.20 -5.13 -1.14
C TYR A 188 -1.02 -4.28 -1.57
N ARG A 189 -0.12 -3.95 -0.64
CA ARG A 189 1.15 -3.31 -0.97
C ARG A 189 2.20 -4.39 -1.19
N MET A 190 2.74 -4.43 -2.39
CA MET A 190 3.70 -5.44 -2.82
C MET A 190 5.05 -4.84 -3.20
N GLY A 191 6.10 -5.65 -3.14
CA GLY A 191 7.34 -5.37 -3.83
C GLY A 191 7.18 -5.57 -5.33
N GLY A 192 7.57 -4.57 -6.12
CA GLY A 192 7.64 -4.73 -7.57
C GLY A 192 8.83 -5.58 -8.02
N ASN A 193 9.73 -5.92 -7.12
CA ASN A 193 10.89 -6.79 -7.33
C ASN A 193 11.05 -7.79 -6.16
N GLU A 194 10.87 -9.09 -6.42
CA GLU A 194 11.00 -10.16 -5.41
C GLU A 194 11.80 -11.40 -5.92
N PRO A 195 13.06 -11.27 -6.35
CA PRO A 195 13.88 -10.07 -6.45
C PRO A 195 13.81 -9.31 -7.79
N GLU A 196 13.19 -9.85 -8.82
CA GLU A 196 13.12 -9.27 -10.17
C GLU A 196 11.72 -8.71 -10.46
N LEU A 197 11.63 -7.84 -11.49
CA LEU A 197 10.34 -7.30 -11.93
C LEU A 197 9.38 -8.39 -12.42
N SER A 198 9.91 -9.45 -13.05
CA SER A 198 9.11 -10.60 -13.46
C SER A 198 8.42 -11.30 -12.29
N ASP A 199 9.10 -11.41 -11.14
CA ASP A 199 8.49 -11.94 -9.91
C ASP A 199 7.36 -11.02 -9.42
N GLY A 200 7.57 -9.70 -9.47
CA GLY A 200 6.54 -8.73 -9.10
C GLY A 200 5.29 -8.82 -10.01
N ILE A 201 5.49 -8.98 -11.32
CA ILE A 201 4.39 -9.17 -12.28
C ILE A 201 3.61 -10.46 -11.99
N GLU A 202 4.32 -11.56 -11.73
CA GLU A 202 3.70 -12.85 -11.40
C GLU A 202 2.89 -12.76 -10.10
N ILE A 203 3.44 -12.15 -9.05
CA ILE A 203 2.75 -11.90 -7.78
C ILE A 203 1.50 -11.04 -8.00
N ALA A 204 1.59 -9.95 -8.77
CA ALA A 204 0.46 -9.06 -9.03
C ALA A 204 -0.71 -9.78 -9.72
N LYS A 205 -0.43 -10.57 -10.75
CA LYS A 205 -1.43 -11.38 -11.47
C LYS A 205 -2.08 -12.41 -10.53
N TYR A 206 -1.29 -13.04 -9.68
CA TYR A 206 -1.80 -14.00 -8.72
C TYR A 206 -2.70 -13.35 -7.66
N LEU A 207 -2.29 -12.19 -7.12
CA LEU A 207 -3.09 -11.41 -6.18
C LEU A 207 -4.44 -10.96 -6.79
N GLU A 208 -4.43 -10.50 -8.05
CA GLU A 208 -5.67 -10.18 -8.77
C GLU A 208 -6.58 -11.41 -8.88
N SER A 209 -6.03 -12.59 -9.21
CA SER A 209 -6.80 -13.83 -9.28
C SER A 209 -7.39 -14.26 -7.94
N LEU A 210 -6.78 -13.88 -6.84
CA LEU A 210 -7.30 -14.07 -5.48
C LEU A 210 -8.36 -13.05 -5.08
N GLY A 211 -8.64 -12.03 -5.92
CA GLY A 211 -9.67 -11.03 -5.68
C GLY A 211 -9.21 -9.85 -4.82
N ILE A 212 -7.95 -9.45 -4.94
CA ILE A 212 -7.47 -8.15 -4.43
C ILE A 212 -8.12 -7.03 -5.26
N ASP A 213 -8.57 -5.96 -4.61
CA ASP A 213 -9.26 -4.83 -5.25
C ASP A 213 -8.30 -3.72 -5.70
N LEU A 214 -7.10 -3.65 -5.10
CA LEU A 214 -6.16 -2.54 -5.28
C LEU A 214 -4.71 -3.01 -5.02
N ILE A 215 -3.81 -2.74 -5.94
CA ILE A 215 -2.37 -2.99 -5.78
C ILE A 215 -1.62 -1.68 -5.56
N HIS A 216 -0.73 -1.65 -4.55
CA HIS A 216 0.18 -0.55 -4.26
C HIS A 216 1.63 -1.03 -4.45
N VAL A 217 2.29 -0.59 -5.52
CA VAL A 217 3.63 -1.07 -5.87
C VAL A 217 4.70 -0.24 -5.18
N SER A 218 5.59 -0.93 -4.46
CA SER A 218 6.77 -0.36 -3.80
C SER A 218 8.01 -1.20 -4.10
N SER A 219 9.13 -0.95 -3.41
CA SER A 219 10.29 -1.85 -3.50
C SER A 219 10.05 -3.12 -2.66
N GLY A 220 10.49 -4.25 -3.19
CA GLY A 220 10.56 -5.51 -2.47
C GLY A 220 11.91 -5.68 -1.77
N VAL A 221 12.81 -6.40 -2.40
CA VAL A 221 14.14 -6.73 -1.88
C VAL A 221 15.05 -5.50 -1.79
N PRO A 222 15.63 -5.19 -0.61
CA PRO A 222 16.53 -4.04 -0.43
C PRO A 222 17.98 -4.34 -0.86
N ASP A 223 18.29 -5.57 -1.27
CA ASP A 223 19.65 -5.94 -1.69
C ASP A 223 20.09 -5.06 -2.88
N PRO A 224 21.23 -4.34 -2.76
CA PRO A 224 21.74 -3.49 -3.83
C PRO A 224 21.91 -4.19 -5.17
N LYS A 225 22.13 -5.51 -5.16
CA LYS A 225 22.21 -6.33 -6.38
C LYS A 225 20.92 -6.30 -7.20
N TYR A 226 19.74 -6.20 -6.51
CA TYR A 226 18.42 -6.26 -7.15
C TYR A 226 17.67 -4.92 -7.13
N THR A 227 18.16 -3.93 -6.39
CA THR A 227 17.50 -2.62 -6.28
C THR A 227 18.13 -1.53 -7.14
N ARG A 228 19.23 -1.84 -7.82
CA ARG A 228 19.87 -0.91 -8.76
C ARG A 228 19.03 -0.76 -10.02
N LYS A 229 19.00 0.44 -10.57
CA LYS A 229 18.25 0.79 -11.77
C LYS A 229 18.56 -0.15 -12.95
N GLU A 230 19.82 -0.54 -13.11
CA GLU A 230 20.30 -1.44 -14.16
C GLU A 230 19.77 -2.87 -14.05
N LYS A 231 19.33 -3.28 -12.85
CA LYS A 231 18.76 -4.62 -12.62
C LYS A 231 17.26 -4.70 -12.93
N ILE A 232 16.57 -3.57 -12.97
CA ILE A 232 15.16 -3.49 -13.31
C ILE A 232 14.97 -3.17 -14.81
N ASP A 233 16.05 -2.93 -15.53
CA ASP A 233 16.04 -2.58 -16.97
C ASP A 233 15.14 -1.37 -17.28
N VAL A 234 15.27 -0.33 -16.46
CA VAL A 234 14.53 0.91 -16.65
C VAL A 234 15.03 1.64 -17.89
N PRO A 235 14.14 1.98 -18.85
CA PRO A 235 14.53 2.76 -20.03
C PRO A 235 15.25 4.05 -19.66
N LYS A 236 16.27 4.43 -20.44
CA LYS A 236 17.11 5.61 -20.14
C LYS A 236 16.32 6.91 -20.16
N ASP A 237 15.26 6.97 -20.94
CA ASP A 237 14.37 8.10 -21.10
C ASP A 237 13.19 8.11 -20.09
N PHE A 238 13.04 7.07 -19.27
CA PHE A 238 12.02 7.06 -18.21
C PHE A 238 12.32 8.15 -17.17
N PRO A 239 11.45 9.16 -16.99
CA PRO A 239 11.81 10.39 -16.28
C PRO A 239 11.73 10.28 -14.74
N LEU A 240 11.22 9.15 -14.21
CA LEU A 240 10.93 8.99 -12.78
C LEU A 240 11.77 7.88 -12.13
N ASP A 241 11.50 7.64 -10.85
CA ASP A 241 12.19 6.64 -10.05
C ASP A 241 11.90 5.21 -10.55
N TRP A 242 12.87 4.32 -10.44
CA TRP A 242 12.76 2.91 -10.86
C TRP A 242 11.61 2.15 -10.17
N VAL A 243 11.24 2.54 -8.95
CA VAL A 243 10.07 1.94 -8.25
C VAL A 243 8.77 2.33 -8.95
N ILE A 244 8.67 3.58 -9.42
CA ILE A 244 7.53 4.01 -10.24
C ILE A 244 7.47 3.20 -11.53
N TYR A 245 8.62 2.99 -12.19
CA TYR A 245 8.69 2.18 -13.41
C TYR A 245 8.13 0.77 -13.19
N MET A 246 8.50 0.11 -12.10
CA MET A 246 7.91 -1.21 -11.77
C MET A 246 6.38 -1.14 -11.67
N GLY A 247 5.85 -0.11 -11.02
CA GLY A 247 4.41 0.12 -10.94
C GLY A 247 3.76 0.26 -12.31
N THR A 248 4.40 1.00 -13.25
CA THR A 248 3.88 1.17 -14.60
C THR A 248 3.92 -0.13 -15.41
N GLU A 249 4.95 -0.95 -15.21
CA GLU A 249 5.03 -2.26 -15.87
C GLU A 249 3.99 -3.24 -15.30
N ILE A 250 3.86 -3.33 -13.98
CA ILE A 250 2.85 -4.18 -13.33
C ILE A 250 1.44 -3.83 -13.80
N LYS A 251 1.12 -2.53 -13.92
CA LYS A 251 -0.19 -2.08 -14.42
C LYS A 251 -0.57 -2.65 -15.79
N LYS A 252 0.39 -2.92 -16.65
CA LYS A 252 0.13 -3.51 -17.98
C LYS A 252 -0.38 -4.95 -17.91
N HIS A 253 -0.25 -5.60 -16.75
CA HIS A 253 -0.53 -7.02 -16.56
C HIS A 253 -1.71 -7.32 -15.63
N VAL A 254 -2.34 -6.27 -15.05
CA VAL A 254 -3.50 -6.38 -14.17
C VAL A 254 -4.60 -5.41 -14.58
N ASN A 255 -5.86 -5.74 -14.27
CA ASN A 255 -7.03 -4.91 -14.59
C ASN A 255 -7.50 -4.09 -13.39
N ILE A 256 -7.09 -4.46 -12.17
CA ILE A 256 -7.40 -3.72 -10.95
C ILE A 256 -6.55 -2.45 -10.84
N PRO A 257 -7.01 -1.41 -10.11
CA PRO A 257 -6.26 -0.19 -9.93
C PRO A 257 -4.87 -0.40 -9.32
N VAL A 258 -3.89 0.36 -9.82
CA VAL A 258 -2.51 0.33 -9.35
C VAL A 258 -2.09 1.69 -8.82
N ILE A 259 -1.60 1.72 -7.58
CA ILE A 259 -0.95 2.89 -6.96
C ILE A 259 0.56 2.80 -7.19
N GLY A 260 1.16 3.86 -7.71
CA GLY A 260 2.61 4.03 -7.72
C GLY A 260 3.09 5.00 -6.65
N VAL A 261 4.22 4.69 -6.02
CA VAL A 261 4.84 5.50 -4.97
C VAL A 261 6.34 5.62 -5.18
N ARG A 262 6.92 6.71 -4.90
CA ARG A 262 8.35 7.06 -4.73
C ARG A 262 8.70 8.36 -5.44
N ASN A 263 9.27 9.29 -4.67
CA ASN A 263 9.82 10.56 -5.17
C ASN A 263 8.90 11.43 -6.04
N ILE A 264 7.58 11.24 -5.97
CA ILE A 264 6.62 12.16 -6.59
C ILE A 264 6.57 13.42 -5.73
N LYS A 265 7.01 14.54 -6.29
CA LYS A 265 7.13 15.84 -5.60
C LYS A 265 6.34 16.95 -6.26
N LYS A 266 6.15 16.88 -7.58
CA LYS A 266 5.54 17.92 -8.42
C LYS A 266 4.26 17.41 -9.07
N GLU A 267 3.30 18.30 -9.29
CA GLU A 267 2.06 18.03 -10.00
C GLU A 267 2.33 17.35 -11.36
N LYS A 268 3.25 17.91 -12.16
CA LYS A 268 3.57 17.39 -13.49
C LYS A 268 4.01 15.91 -13.50
N GLN A 269 4.68 15.45 -12.44
CA GLN A 269 5.07 14.04 -12.32
C GLN A 269 3.85 13.14 -12.09
N ALA A 270 2.95 13.57 -11.21
CA ALA A 270 1.72 12.84 -10.90
C ALA A 270 0.77 12.82 -12.12
N SER A 271 0.55 13.99 -12.74
CA SER A 271 -0.29 14.12 -13.93
C SER A 271 0.22 13.29 -15.09
N TRP A 272 1.53 13.32 -15.37
CA TRP A 272 2.12 12.54 -16.44
C TRP A 272 1.82 11.03 -16.30
N LEU A 273 1.89 10.49 -15.09
CA LEU A 273 1.59 9.08 -14.83
C LEU A 273 0.14 8.71 -15.12
N VAL A 274 -0.80 9.55 -14.71
CA VAL A 274 -2.23 9.26 -14.85
C VAL A 274 -2.74 9.61 -16.24
N GLU A 275 -2.35 10.75 -16.80
CA GLU A 275 -2.74 11.21 -18.14
C GLU A 275 -2.27 10.25 -19.25
N ASN A 276 -1.11 9.60 -19.07
CA ASN A 276 -0.61 8.59 -20.00
C ASN A 276 -1.06 7.16 -19.66
N ASN A 277 -2.02 6.99 -18.74
CA ASN A 277 -2.55 5.70 -18.30
C ASN A 277 -1.46 4.73 -17.81
N LEU A 278 -0.38 5.26 -17.23
CA LEU A 278 0.73 4.49 -16.68
C LEU A 278 0.42 3.99 -15.26
N LEU A 279 -0.39 4.75 -14.51
CA LEU A 279 -0.90 4.39 -13.18
C LEU A 279 -2.34 4.88 -13.02
N ASP A 280 -3.11 4.25 -12.14
CA ASP A 280 -4.48 4.71 -11.80
C ASP A 280 -4.48 5.74 -10.68
N LEU A 281 -3.56 5.57 -9.73
CA LEU A 281 -3.42 6.36 -8.52
C LEU A 281 -1.94 6.66 -8.26
N VAL A 282 -1.67 7.82 -7.68
CA VAL A 282 -0.31 8.26 -7.33
C VAL A 282 -0.21 8.57 -5.85
N ALA A 283 0.75 7.94 -5.17
CA ALA A 283 0.97 8.17 -3.75
C ALA A 283 2.05 9.23 -3.51
N VAL A 284 1.66 10.30 -2.83
CA VAL A 284 2.52 11.45 -2.52
C VAL A 284 2.77 11.49 -1.01
N GLY A 285 3.94 11.04 -0.58
CA GLY A 285 4.28 10.93 0.85
C GLY A 285 5.02 12.16 1.38
N ARG A 286 6.35 12.15 1.30
CA ARG A 286 7.23 13.19 1.87
C ARG A 286 6.90 14.61 1.42
N ALA A 287 6.40 14.79 0.19
CA ALA A 287 5.99 16.10 -0.30
C ALA A 287 4.75 16.63 0.43
N MET A 288 3.77 15.76 0.78
CA MET A 288 2.63 16.15 1.62
C MET A 288 3.02 16.38 3.08
N ILE A 289 4.02 15.66 3.62
CA ILE A 289 4.54 15.95 4.96
C ILE A 289 5.15 17.36 5.01
N ALA A 290 5.95 17.69 4.00
CA ALA A 290 6.58 19.02 3.93
C ALA A 290 5.58 20.14 3.59
N ARG A 291 4.50 19.82 2.87
CA ARG A 291 3.48 20.75 2.43
C ARG A 291 2.10 20.06 2.47
N PRO A 292 1.38 20.09 3.61
CA PRO A 292 0.09 19.40 3.76
C PRO A 292 -0.97 19.78 2.73
N ASN A 293 -0.99 21.03 2.25
CA ASN A 293 -1.87 21.50 1.19
C ASN A 293 -1.36 21.22 -0.23
N TRP A 294 -0.50 20.18 -0.39
CA TRP A 294 0.11 19.83 -1.67
C TRP A 294 -0.93 19.63 -2.79
N VAL A 295 -2.06 18.98 -2.51
CA VAL A 295 -3.12 18.72 -3.50
C VAL A 295 -3.73 20.01 -4.03
N ASN A 296 -4.00 20.99 -3.14
CA ASN A 296 -4.55 22.28 -3.54
C ASN A 296 -3.56 23.10 -4.38
N VAL A 297 -2.27 23.02 -4.04
CA VAL A 297 -1.21 23.66 -4.84
C VAL A 297 -1.11 22.97 -6.20
N ALA A 298 -1.08 21.64 -6.23
CA ALA A 298 -1.05 20.86 -7.46
C ALA A 298 -2.26 21.16 -8.36
N ARG A 299 -3.47 21.32 -7.80
CA ARG A 299 -4.67 21.71 -8.55
C ARG A 299 -4.50 23.07 -9.23
N LYS A 300 -3.96 24.06 -8.52
CA LYS A 300 -3.69 25.39 -9.10
C LYS A 300 -2.65 25.32 -10.23
N GLU A 301 -1.57 24.57 -10.03
CA GLU A 301 -0.54 24.33 -11.06
C GLU A 301 -1.12 23.64 -12.30
N TYR A 302 -1.96 22.64 -12.09
CA TYR A 302 -2.65 21.90 -13.15
C TYR A 302 -3.58 22.82 -13.99
N ILE A 303 -4.42 23.61 -13.31
CA ILE A 303 -5.33 24.56 -13.95
C ILE A 303 -4.54 25.59 -14.78
N ALA A 304 -3.49 26.17 -14.21
CA ALA A 304 -2.65 27.15 -14.89
C ALA A 304 -1.95 26.56 -16.12
N ARG A 305 -1.43 25.32 -16.01
CA ARG A 305 -0.75 24.62 -17.11
C ARG A 305 -1.69 24.30 -18.28
N ASN A 306 -2.93 23.97 -18.00
CA ASN A 306 -3.90 23.55 -19.01
C ASN A 306 -4.81 24.70 -19.50
N GLY A 307 -4.62 25.94 -19.04
CA GLY A 307 -5.43 27.07 -19.44
C GLY A 307 -6.92 26.97 -19.05
N ILE A 308 -7.23 26.16 -18.01
CA ILE A 308 -8.59 25.96 -17.53
C ILE A 308 -9.02 27.21 -16.78
N LYS A 309 -10.08 27.91 -17.26
CA LYS A 309 -10.65 29.06 -16.52
C LYS A 309 -11.34 28.53 -15.27
N ASN A 310 -11.02 29.14 -14.11
CA ASN A 310 -11.78 28.90 -12.89
C ASN A 310 -13.24 29.31 -13.16
N SER A 311 -14.15 28.35 -13.20
CA SER A 311 -15.58 28.56 -13.24
C SER A 311 -16.09 28.90 -11.85
#